data_23ab583a33abba8a4c44cc71f6429fe7
#
_entry.id   23ab583a33abba8a4c44cc71f6429fe7
#
_cell.length_a   1.000
_cell.length_b   1.000
_cell.length_c   1.000
_cell.angle_alpha   90.00
_cell.angle_beta   90.00
_cell.angle_gamma   90.00
#
_symmetry.space_group_name_H-M   'P 1'
#
loop_
_entity.id
_entity.type
_entity.pdbx_description
1 polymer ?
#
loop_
_entity_poly.entity_id
_entity_poly.type
_entity_poly.pdbx_seq_one_letter_code
_entity_poly.pdbx_strand_id
1 'polypeptide(L)'
;GMANGRGLLPDWSTGRVPRGVYLLTQWKVVLGTYFRLLLVPWGQTIDHGFTPARGLLEPGVLLSGFVLTAILAGGVLLWRRAPVICFGVILVYLGLAPTSTIVPNTEFVAEQRVYFSLVGFALLAGRVSLWLSRRWLWTVGTLYCLTLGGLTLARNQVWQDELGLWREAMQRSPGIPRPPCAVADVLRRRGQHEAAVAYYRRALAIAP
;
A
#
# COMPACT_ATOMS: atom_id res chain seq x y z
N GLY A 1 -32.38 22.02 -12.12
CA GLY A 1 -31.00 21.77 -12.43
C GLY A 1 -30.42 20.73 -11.48
N MET A 2 -30.40 19.48 -11.90
CA MET A 2 -29.73 18.39 -11.13
C MET A 2 -28.22 18.51 -11.39
N ALA A 3 -27.46 18.96 -10.40
CA ALA A 3 -26.01 18.95 -10.43
C ALA A 3 -25.51 17.51 -10.43
N ASN A 4 -25.00 17.10 -11.57
CA ASN A 4 -24.48 15.77 -11.85
C ASN A 4 -23.32 15.43 -10.90
N GLY A 5 -23.51 14.47 -10.01
CA GLY A 5 -22.48 13.87 -9.16
C GLY A 5 -21.38 13.08 -9.91
N ARG A 6 -21.16 13.37 -11.20
CA ARG A 6 -20.18 12.67 -12.05
C ARG A 6 -18.74 13.17 -11.89
N GLY A 7 -18.49 14.24 -11.13
CA GLY A 7 -17.16 14.84 -11.01
C GLY A 7 -16.24 14.22 -9.94
N LEU A 8 -16.73 13.29 -9.13
CA LEU A 8 -15.96 12.73 -8.00
C LEU A 8 -15.46 11.30 -8.24
N LEU A 9 -15.93 10.62 -9.28
CA LEU A 9 -15.44 9.29 -9.61
C LEU A 9 -14.24 9.39 -10.56
N PRO A 10 -13.22 8.53 -10.38
CA PRO A 10 -12.10 8.48 -11.32
C PRO A 10 -12.64 8.15 -12.71
N ASP A 11 -12.29 8.95 -13.67
CA ASP A 11 -12.53 8.61 -15.07
C ASP A 11 -11.44 7.64 -15.53
N TRP A 12 -11.75 6.36 -15.47
CA TRP A 12 -10.84 5.28 -15.87
C TRP A 12 -10.47 5.36 -17.36
N SER A 13 -11.26 6.04 -18.20
CA SER A 13 -10.99 6.20 -19.63
C SER A 13 -9.84 7.16 -19.88
N THR A 14 -9.64 8.15 -19.01
CA THR A 14 -8.56 9.15 -19.13
C THR A 14 -7.37 8.86 -18.19
N GLY A 15 -7.49 7.90 -17.26
CA GLY A 15 -6.49 7.59 -16.24
C GLY A 15 -6.22 8.74 -15.26
N ARG A 16 -7.03 9.80 -15.28
CA ARG A 16 -6.83 11.00 -14.45
C ARG A 16 -7.73 10.96 -13.23
N VAL A 17 -7.11 10.90 -12.07
CA VAL A 17 -7.79 11.03 -10.77
C VAL A 17 -7.67 12.49 -10.33
N PRO A 18 -8.79 13.15 -9.92
CA PRO A 18 -8.72 14.49 -9.35
C PRO A 18 -7.76 14.51 -8.15
N ARG A 19 -6.89 15.52 -8.09
CA ARG A 19 -5.86 15.63 -7.03
C ARG A 19 -6.42 15.51 -5.62
N GLY A 20 -7.58 16.12 -5.35
CA GLY A 20 -8.24 16.02 -4.04
C GLY A 20 -8.64 14.59 -3.68
N VAL A 21 -9.25 13.86 -4.61
CA VAL A 21 -9.61 12.45 -4.43
C VAL A 21 -8.37 11.59 -4.21
N TYR A 22 -7.31 11.85 -4.97
CA TYR A 22 -6.03 11.16 -4.79
C TYR A 22 -5.47 11.37 -3.39
N LEU A 23 -5.36 12.62 -2.92
CA LEU A 23 -4.83 12.94 -1.59
C LEU A 23 -5.63 12.29 -0.46
N LEU A 24 -6.97 12.39 -0.51
CA LEU A 24 -7.83 11.75 0.49
C LEU A 24 -7.69 10.23 0.49
N THR A 25 -7.55 9.65 -0.70
CA THR A 25 -7.30 8.20 -0.84
C THR A 25 -5.95 7.83 -0.25
N GLN A 26 -4.91 8.65 -0.45
CA GLN A 26 -3.58 8.40 0.11
C GLN A 26 -3.57 8.37 1.64
N TRP A 27 -4.39 9.14 2.34
CA TRP A 27 -4.49 9.02 3.80
C TRP A 27 -4.92 7.61 4.24
N LYS A 28 -5.90 7.02 3.55
CA LYS A 28 -6.35 5.64 3.80
C LYS A 28 -5.25 4.62 3.44
N VAL A 29 -4.54 4.84 2.33
CA VAL A 29 -3.44 3.99 1.86
C VAL A 29 -2.28 4.02 2.86
N VAL A 30 -1.85 5.21 3.29
CA VAL A 30 -0.74 5.39 4.23
C VAL A 30 -1.03 4.66 5.53
N LEU A 31 -2.18 4.90 6.15
CA LEU A 31 -2.52 4.25 7.41
C LEU A 31 -2.80 2.75 7.25
N GLY A 32 -3.66 2.38 6.30
CA GLY A 32 -4.14 1.00 6.17
C GLY A 32 -3.14 0.05 5.52
N THR A 33 -2.30 0.55 4.61
CA THR A 33 -1.36 -0.29 3.85
C THR A 33 0.08 -0.05 4.27
N TYR A 34 0.59 1.19 4.19
CA TYR A 34 2.02 1.42 4.39
C TYR A 34 2.45 1.26 5.84
N PHE A 35 1.68 1.76 6.81
CA PHE A 35 1.99 1.52 8.23
C PHE A 35 1.90 0.04 8.59
N ARG A 36 0.94 -0.68 8.02
CA ARG A 36 0.86 -2.13 8.18
C ARG A 36 2.10 -2.83 7.61
N LEU A 37 2.52 -2.47 6.39
CA LEU A 37 3.70 -3.06 5.76
C LEU A 37 5.01 -2.77 6.51
N LEU A 38 5.11 -1.60 7.16
CA LEU A 38 6.25 -1.28 8.04
C LEU A 38 6.31 -2.19 9.27
N LEU A 39 5.15 -2.56 9.82
CA LEU A 39 5.07 -3.42 11.01
C LEU A 39 5.12 -4.89 10.66
N VAL A 40 4.28 -5.31 9.72
CA VAL A 40 4.17 -6.71 9.28
C VAL A 40 3.95 -6.74 7.77
N PRO A 41 4.93 -7.20 6.97
CA PRO A 41 4.84 -7.26 5.52
C PRO A 41 3.96 -8.42 5.05
N TRP A 42 2.68 -8.39 5.42
CA TRP A 42 1.69 -9.35 5.00
C TRP A 42 0.71 -8.75 3.99
N GLY A 43 0.21 -9.61 3.09
CA GLY A 43 -0.82 -9.22 2.13
C GLY A 43 -0.29 -8.40 0.98
N GLN A 44 1.00 -8.52 0.69
CA GLN A 44 1.63 -7.93 -0.48
C GLN A 44 1.00 -8.51 -1.76
N THR A 45 0.78 -7.65 -2.76
CA THR A 45 0.29 -8.04 -4.08
C THR A 45 0.93 -7.15 -5.13
N ILE A 46 1.04 -7.67 -6.36
CA ILE A 46 1.60 -6.90 -7.47
C ILE A 46 0.69 -5.74 -7.89
N ASP A 47 -0.61 -5.86 -7.61
CA ASP A 47 -1.60 -4.83 -7.96
C ASP A 47 -2.67 -4.75 -6.88
N HIS A 48 -2.81 -3.57 -6.28
CA HIS A 48 -3.75 -3.32 -5.20
C HIS A 48 -5.02 -2.65 -5.72
N GLY A 49 -6.16 -3.37 -5.57
CA GLY A 49 -7.50 -2.80 -5.76
C GLY A 49 -7.86 -1.86 -4.62
N PHE A 50 -7.61 -0.59 -4.78
CA PHE A 50 -7.98 0.38 -3.77
C PHE A 50 -9.16 1.23 -4.22
N THR A 51 -10.21 1.30 -3.39
CA THR A 51 -11.39 2.13 -3.68
C THR A 51 -11.06 3.59 -3.39
N PRO A 52 -11.13 4.48 -4.39
CA PRO A 52 -10.91 5.91 -4.20
C PRO A 52 -11.83 6.49 -3.12
N ALA A 53 -11.34 7.49 -2.40
CA ALA A 53 -12.13 8.20 -1.42
C ALA A 53 -13.30 8.93 -2.10
N ARG A 54 -14.49 8.85 -1.50
CA ARG A 54 -15.70 9.51 -2.00
C ARG A 54 -15.76 10.98 -1.61
N GLY A 55 -15.02 11.38 -0.58
CA GLY A 55 -14.96 12.75 -0.08
C GLY A 55 -14.29 12.84 1.27
N LEU A 56 -14.12 14.08 1.76
CA LEU A 56 -13.46 14.35 3.04
C LEU A 56 -14.22 13.76 4.24
N LEU A 57 -15.57 13.76 4.17
CA LEU A 57 -16.43 13.28 5.26
C LEU A 57 -16.57 11.74 5.32
N GLU A 58 -15.88 11.01 4.45
CA GLU A 58 -15.83 9.56 4.53
C GLU A 58 -15.17 9.13 5.86
N PRO A 59 -15.81 8.26 6.69
CA PRO A 59 -15.28 7.89 8.01
C PRO A 59 -13.85 7.35 7.97
N GLY A 60 -13.52 6.56 6.93
CA GLY A 60 -12.17 6.05 6.73
C GLY A 60 -11.13 7.13 6.44
N VAL A 61 -11.51 8.21 5.74
CA VAL A 61 -10.64 9.37 5.46
C VAL A 61 -10.42 10.18 6.74
N LEU A 62 -11.51 10.49 7.47
CA LEU A 62 -11.43 11.25 8.73
C LEU A 62 -10.57 10.53 9.76
N LEU A 63 -10.82 9.22 9.96
CA LEU A 63 -10.03 8.42 10.91
C LEU A 63 -8.55 8.39 10.51
N SER A 64 -8.26 8.14 9.24
CA SER A 64 -6.88 8.10 8.76
C SER A 64 -6.18 9.45 8.92
N GLY A 65 -6.84 10.53 8.52
CA GLY A 65 -6.31 11.89 8.69
C GLY A 65 -6.06 12.23 10.15
N PHE A 66 -6.99 11.92 11.04
CA PHE A 66 -6.84 12.15 12.48
C PHE A 66 -5.65 11.36 13.06
N VAL A 67 -5.57 10.05 12.79
CA VAL A 67 -4.50 9.19 13.32
C VAL A 67 -3.13 9.63 12.78
N LEU A 68 -3.02 9.90 11.48
CA LEU A 68 -1.77 10.36 10.88
C LEU A 68 -1.33 11.71 11.48
N THR A 69 -2.25 12.66 11.62
CA THR A 69 -1.95 13.96 12.24
C THR A 69 -1.56 13.80 13.72
N ALA A 70 -2.23 12.94 14.46
CA ALA A 70 -1.91 12.68 15.87
C ALA A 70 -0.51 12.05 16.04
N ILE A 71 -0.14 11.10 15.17
CA ILE A 71 1.21 10.49 15.19
C ILE A 71 2.27 11.56 14.88
N LEU A 72 2.06 12.38 13.86
CA LEU A 72 3.00 13.43 13.48
C LEU A 72 3.14 14.48 14.60
N ALA A 73 2.02 14.99 15.10
CA ALA A 73 2.01 15.97 16.18
C ALA A 73 2.65 15.42 17.45
N GLY A 74 2.32 14.18 17.85
CA GLY A 74 2.93 13.51 19.00
C GLY A 74 4.45 13.35 18.84
N GLY A 75 4.91 12.96 17.66
CA GLY A 75 6.34 12.87 17.34
C GLY A 75 7.05 14.24 17.44
N VAL A 76 6.43 15.29 16.88
CA VAL A 76 6.99 16.65 16.93
C VAL A 76 6.98 17.21 18.35
N LEU A 77 5.95 16.99 19.14
CA LEU A 77 5.90 17.44 20.54
C LEU A 77 6.98 16.81 21.40
N LEU A 78 7.47 15.63 21.02
CA LEU A 78 8.56 14.93 21.71
C LEU A 78 9.96 15.43 21.33
N TRP A 79 10.09 16.42 20.44
CA TRP A 79 11.38 16.85 19.90
C TRP A 79 12.44 17.20 20.96
N ARG A 80 12.02 17.80 22.09
CA ARG A 80 12.93 18.14 23.21
C ARG A 80 13.21 16.97 24.15
N ARG A 81 12.26 16.04 24.32
CA ARG A 81 12.37 14.92 25.27
C ARG A 81 12.92 13.64 24.63
N ALA A 82 12.60 13.42 23.38
CA ALA A 82 13.00 12.22 22.64
C ALA A 82 13.28 12.57 21.16
N PRO A 83 14.37 13.28 20.86
CA PRO A 83 14.66 13.77 19.51
C PRO A 83 14.76 12.64 18.47
N VAL A 84 15.21 11.45 18.85
CA VAL A 84 15.27 10.29 17.97
C VAL A 84 13.87 9.84 17.53
N ILE A 85 12.86 9.90 18.41
CA ILE A 85 11.48 9.59 18.06
C ILE A 85 10.94 10.63 17.08
N CYS A 86 11.14 11.92 17.38
CA CYS A 86 10.74 13.00 16.49
C CYS A 86 11.36 12.82 15.09
N PHE A 87 12.66 12.60 15.03
CA PHE A 87 13.37 12.42 13.77
C PHE A 87 12.89 11.17 13.00
N GLY A 88 12.70 10.04 13.69
CA GLY A 88 12.17 8.83 13.11
C GLY A 88 10.76 9.01 12.51
N VAL A 89 9.86 9.69 13.23
CA VAL A 89 8.51 10.02 12.73
C VAL A 89 8.61 10.91 11.48
N ILE A 90 9.40 11.98 11.53
CA ILE A 90 9.59 12.88 10.38
C ILE A 90 10.12 12.10 9.16
N LEU A 91 11.11 11.23 9.34
CA LEU A 91 11.65 10.42 8.25
C LEU A 91 10.62 9.47 7.63
N VAL A 92 9.75 8.85 8.44
CA VAL A 92 8.65 8.02 7.93
C VAL A 92 7.75 8.86 7.02
N TYR A 93 7.35 10.04 7.46
CA TYR A 93 6.48 10.93 6.67
C TYR A 93 7.17 11.48 5.43
N LEU A 94 8.41 11.92 5.54
CA LEU A 94 9.20 12.39 4.40
C LEU A 94 9.40 11.30 3.35
N GLY A 95 9.60 10.05 3.77
CA GLY A 95 9.72 8.91 2.85
C GLY A 95 8.46 8.64 2.05
N LEU A 96 7.28 8.90 2.62
CA LEU A 96 5.99 8.69 1.96
C LEU A 96 5.48 9.93 1.21
N ALA A 97 5.89 11.14 1.63
CA ALA A 97 5.33 12.40 1.13
C ALA A 97 5.44 12.59 -0.40
N PRO A 98 6.59 12.41 -1.07
CA PRO A 98 6.72 12.76 -2.49
C PRO A 98 5.73 12.03 -3.38
N THR A 99 5.52 10.76 -3.11
CA THR A 99 4.68 9.87 -3.94
C THR A 99 3.23 9.82 -3.49
N SER A 100 2.94 10.24 -2.26
CA SER A 100 1.58 10.23 -1.70
C SER A 100 0.88 11.58 -1.78
N THR A 101 1.59 12.66 -2.20
CA THR A 101 1.01 14.02 -2.19
C THR A 101 1.22 14.78 -3.49
N ILE A 102 2.42 14.74 -4.08
CA ILE A 102 2.81 15.71 -5.13
C ILE A 102 2.46 15.21 -6.52
N VAL A 103 2.67 13.93 -6.79
CA VAL A 103 2.48 13.35 -8.13
C VAL A 103 1.33 12.34 -8.07
N PRO A 104 0.13 12.70 -8.59
CA PRO A 104 -0.93 11.72 -8.77
C PRO A 104 -0.44 10.62 -9.73
N ASN A 105 -0.41 9.40 -9.25
CA ASN A 105 -0.06 8.24 -10.05
C ASN A 105 -1.33 7.42 -10.32
N THR A 106 -1.37 6.71 -11.43
CA THR A 106 -2.43 5.77 -11.76
C THR A 106 -2.52 4.63 -10.74
N GLU A 107 -1.42 4.31 -10.08
CA GLU A 107 -1.36 3.34 -8.98
C GLU A 107 -1.48 4.05 -7.62
N PHE A 108 -2.59 3.83 -6.91
CA PHE A 108 -2.77 4.39 -5.56
C PHE A 108 -1.79 3.78 -4.55
N VAL A 109 -1.46 2.52 -4.71
CA VAL A 109 -0.60 1.76 -3.80
C VAL A 109 0.60 1.23 -4.57
N ALA A 110 1.79 1.52 -4.08
CA ALA A 110 3.04 0.96 -4.60
C ALA A 110 3.94 0.61 -3.40
N GLU A 111 4.18 -0.67 -3.17
CA GLU A 111 4.87 -1.18 -1.98
C GLU A 111 6.31 -0.67 -1.85
N GLN A 112 6.99 -0.40 -2.98
CA GLN A 112 8.34 0.15 -2.99
C GLN A 112 8.46 1.54 -2.33
N ARG A 113 7.36 2.27 -2.17
CA ARG A 113 7.37 3.60 -1.52
C ARG A 113 7.73 3.53 -0.04
N VAL A 114 7.55 2.36 0.58
CA VAL A 114 7.84 2.13 2.00
C VAL A 114 9.34 2.06 2.30
N TYR A 115 10.19 1.78 1.30
CA TYR A 115 11.62 1.56 1.54
C TYR A 115 12.33 2.73 2.22
N PHE A 116 12.08 3.97 1.80
CA PHE A 116 12.68 5.14 2.46
C PHE A 116 12.16 5.32 3.90
N SER A 117 10.90 5.00 4.12
CA SER A 117 10.28 5.08 5.45
C SER A 117 10.81 4.02 6.42
N LEU A 118 11.38 2.90 5.91
CA LEU A 118 12.01 1.88 6.75
C LEU A 118 13.14 2.43 7.61
N VAL A 119 13.89 3.43 7.12
CA VAL A 119 14.97 4.06 7.92
C VAL A 119 14.39 4.75 9.15
N GLY A 120 13.33 5.55 8.98
CA GLY A 120 12.64 6.19 10.10
C GLY A 120 12.02 5.17 11.05
N PHE A 121 11.40 4.12 10.50
CA PHE A 121 10.83 3.04 11.30
C PHE A 121 11.89 2.27 12.10
N ALA A 122 13.05 1.98 11.50
CA ALA A 122 14.16 1.31 12.19
C ALA A 122 14.68 2.14 13.38
N LEU A 123 14.76 3.48 13.24
CA LEU A 123 15.12 4.37 14.34
C LEU A 123 14.08 4.32 15.47
N LEU A 124 12.79 4.31 15.14
CA LEU A 124 11.71 4.18 16.12
C LEU A 124 11.77 2.83 16.84
N ALA A 125 11.91 1.74 16.09
CA ALA A 125 12.04 0.39 16.65
C ALA A 125 13.29 0.27 17.54
N GLY A 126 14.42 0.81 17.10
CA GLY A 126 15.65 0.85 17.90
C GLY A 126 15.48 1.67 19.19
N ARG A 127 14.75 2.80 19.15
CA ARG A 127 14.48 3.59 20.37
C ARG A 127 13.55 2.87 21.34
N VAL A 128 12.51 2.21 20.82
CA VAL A 128 11.57 1.43 21.64
C VAL A 128 12.26 0.21 22.23
N SER A 129 13.16 -0.42 21.50
CA SER A 129 13.89 -1.61 21.98
C SER A 129 14.75 -1.36 23.23
N LEU A 130 15.16 -0.10 23.48
CA LEU A 130 15.89 0.29 24.68
C LEU A 130 15.06 0.16 25.97
N TRP A 131 13.73 0.05 25.87
CA TRP A 131 12.84 -0.19 27.00
C TRP A 131 12.68 -1.66 27.34
N LEU A 132 13.15 -2.56 26.45
CA LEU A 132 13.08 -3.99 26.66
C LEU A 132 14.33 -4.47 27.46
N SER A 133 14.12 -5.41 28.36
CA SER A 133 15.27 -6.10 28.97
C SER A 133 16.03 -6.90 27.92
N ARG A 134 17.33 -7.11 28.14
CA ARG A 134 18.23 -7.79 27.18
C ARG A 134 17.68 -9.16 26.73
N ARG A 135 17.06 -9.92 27.65
CA ARG A 135 16.45 -11.22 27.30
C ARG A 135 15.31 -11.04 26.27
N TRP A 136 14.36 -10.15 26.57
CA TRP A 136 13.23 -9.89 25.71
C TRP A 136 13.66 -9.31 24.35
N LEU A 137 14.68 -8.48 24.34
CA LEU A 137 15.21 -7.94 23.10
C LEU A 137 15.69 -9.06 22.17
N TRP A 138 16.50 -9.99 22.68
CA TRP A 138 16.97 -11.11 21.87
C TRP A 138 15.84 -12.04 21.46
N THR A 139 14.95 -12.41 22.38
CA THR A 139 13.84 -13.34 22.09
C THR A 139 12.89 -12.76 21.04
N VAL A 140 12.39 -11.53 21.27
CA VAL A 140 11.45 -10.88 20.35
C VAL A 140 12.12 -10.56 19.01
N GLY A 141 13.36 -10.06 19.07
CA GLY A 141 14.13 -9.75 17.85
C GLY A 141 14.36 -10.99 16.98
N THR A 142 14.81 -12.10 17.59
CA THR A 142 15.02 -13.35 16.85
C THR A 142 13.71 -13.88 16.27
N LEU A 143 12.64 -13.92 17.07
CA LEU A 143 11.34 -14.39 16.60
C LEU A 143 10.81 -13.52 15.45
N TYR A 144 10.95 -12.21 15.57
CA TYR A 144 10.57 -11.27 14.51
C TYR A 144 11.38 -11.50 13.24
N CYS A 145 12.71 -11.63 13.33
CA CYS A 145 13.56 -11.93 12.16
C CYS A 145 13.21 -13.27 11.51
N LEU A 146 12.95 -14.32 12.29
CA LEU A 146 12.53 -15.62 11.76
C LEU A 146 11.19 -15.52 11.03
N THR A 147 10.23 -14.79 11.61
CA THR A 147 8.92 -14.55 10.98
C THR A 147 9.06 -13.79 9.67
N LEU A 148 9.84 -12.70 9.66
CA LEU A 148 10.10 -11.94 8.43
C LEU A 148 10.83 -12.79 7.38
N GLY A 149 11.81 -13.59 7.78
CA GLY A 149 12.51 -14.53 6.90
C GLY A 149 11.55 -15.53 6.26
N GLY A 150 10.68 -16.15 7.06
CA GLY A 150 9.66 -17.08 6.58
C GLY A 150 8.67 -16.42 5.61
N LEU A 151 8.18 -15.22 5.93
CA LEU A 151 7.30 -14.46 5.03
C LEU A 151 8.00 -14.10 3.72
N THR A 152 9.27 -13.72 3.77
CA THR A 152 10.08 -13.40 2.59
C THR A 152 10.28 -14.63 1.69
N LEU A 153 10.61 -15.78 2.27
CA LEU A 153 10.76 -17.01 1.51
C LEU A 153 9.46 -17.44 0.85
N ALA A 154 8.35 -17.40 1.59
CA ALA A 154 7.02 -17.69 1.03
C ALA A 154 6.66 -16.72 -0.11
N ARG A 155 6.96 -15.41 0.05
CA ARG A 155 6.69 -14.42 -0.99
C ARG A 155 7.56 -14.62 -2.22
N ASN A 156 8.84 -14.96 -2.06
CA ASN A 156 9.74 -15.24 -3.17
C ASN A 156 9.26 -16.42 -4.03
N GLN A 157 8.64 -17.44 -3.43
CA GLN A 157 8.06 -18.55 -4.18
C GLN A 157 6.91 -18.11 -5.10
N VAL A 158 6.08 -17.17 -4.64
CA VAL A 158 4.98 -16.60 -5.47
C VAL A 158 5.54 -15.84 -6.67
N TRP A 159 6.67 -15.15 -6.52
CA TRP A 159 7.31 -14.40 -7.62
C TRP A 159 7.97 -15.29 -8.69
N GLN A 160 8.20 -16.57 -8.39
CA GLN A 160 8.78 -17.53 -9.37
C GLN A 160 7.75 -17.99 -10.41
N ASP A 161 6.45 -17.95 -10.11
CA ASP A 161 5.39 -18.30 -11.06
C ASP A 161 4.59 -17.05 -11.46
N GLU A 162 4.89 -16.53 -12.64
CA GLU A 162 4.21 -15.35 -13.20
C GLU A 162 2.69 -15.54 -13.29
N LEU A 163 2.23 -16.73 -13.65
CA LEU A 163 0.80 -17.02 -13.76
C LEU A 163 0.13 -17.06 -12.38
N GLY A 164 0.79 -17.70 -11.41
CA GLY A 164 0.33 -17.75 -10.02
C GLY A 164 0.25 -16.37 -9.40
N LEU A 165 1.28 -15.52 -9.64
CA LEU A 165 1.34 -14.15 -9.17
C LEU A 165 0.15 -13.30 -9.66
N TRP A 166 -0.17 -13.33 -10.95
CA TRP A 166 -1.30 -12.60 -11.51
C TRP A 166 -2.66 -13.16 -11.10
N ARG A 167 -2.77 -14.49 -10.91
CA ARG A 167 -3.98 -15.10 -10.36
C ARG A 167 -4.22 -14.68 -8.91
N GLU A 168 -3.18 -14.60 -8.09
CA GLU A 168 -3.27 -14.07 -6.73
C GLU A 168 -3.74 -12.61 -6.74
N ALA A 169 -3.15 -11.76 -7.59
CA ALA A 169 -3.56 -10.38 -7.75
C ALA A 169 -5.03 -10.23 -8.17
N MET A 170 -5.50 -11.08 -9.09
CA MET A 170 -6.91 -11.11 -9.52
C MET A 170 -7.87 -11.51 -8.39
N GLN A 171 -7.47 -12.41 -7.49
CA GLN A 171 -8.28 -12.81 -6.33
C GLN A 171 -8.31 -11.69 -5.27
N ARG A 172 -7.20 -11.02 -5.05
CA ARG A 172 -7.08 -9.93 -4.06
C ARG A 172 -7.70 -8.62 -4.54
N SER A 173 -7.74 -8.40 -5.84
CA SER A 173 -8.20 -7.17 -6.47
C SER A 173 -9.17 -7.45 -7.62
N PRO A 174 -10.38 -8.03 -7.35
CA PRO A 174 -11.29 -8.49 -8.40
C PRO A 174 -11.89 -7.38 -9.27
N GLY A 175 -11.85 -6.12 -8.80
CA GLY A 175 -12.38 -4.95 -9.51
C GLY A 175 -11.38 -4.24 -10.42
N ILE A 176 -10.18 -4.80 -10.62
CA ILE A 176 -9.16 -4.20 -11.49
C ILE A 176 -9.06 -5.01 -12.79
N PRO A 177 -9.04 -4.36 -13.98
CA PRO A 177 -8.93 -5.06 -15.25
C PRO A 177 -7.50 -5.56 -15.55
N ARG A 178 -6.47 -4.96 -14.95
CA ARG A 178 -5.06 -5.30 -15.23
C ARG A 178 -4.67 -6.74 -14.87
N PRO A 179 -5.01 -7.30 -13.68
CA PRO A 179 -4.67 -8.69 -13.37
C PRO A 179 -5.24 -9.73 -14.34
N PRO A 180 -6.54 -9.70 -14.71
CA PRO A 180 -7.04 -10.65 -15.72
C PRO A 180 -6.42 -10.43 -17.11
N CYS A 181 -6.10 -9.20 -17.51
CA CYS A 181 -5.35 -8.95 -18.74
C CYS A 181 -3.96 -9.62 -18.70
N ALA A 182 -3.24 -9.45 -17.59
CA ALA A 182 -1.91 -10.03 -17.44
C ALA A 182 -1.95 -11.58 -17.43
N VAL A 183 -2.96 -12.20 -16.79
CA VAL A 183 -3.18 -13.64 -16.88
C VAL A 183 -3.38 -14.08 -18.34
N ALA A 184 -4.22 -13.33 -19.09
CA ALA A 184 -4.46 -13.62 -20.50
C ALA A 184 -3.19 -13.52 -21.34
N ASP A 185 -2.34 -12.51 -21.10
CA ASP A 185 -1.06 -12.34 -21.79
C ASP A 185 -0.10 -13.51 -21.52
N VAL A 186 -0.02 -13.97 -20.27
CA VAL A 186 0.80 -15.16 -19.92
C VAL A 186 0.30 -16.41 -20.64
N LEU A 187 -1.02 -16.65 -20.63
CA LEU A 187 -1.63 -17.79 -21.29
C LEU A 187 -1.41 -17.74 -22.81
N ARG A 188 -1.56 -16.56 -23.41
CA ARG A 188 -1.30 -16.36 -24.86
C ARG A 188 0.16 -16.68 -25.21
N ARG A 189 1.13 -16.22 -24.38
CA ARG A 189 2.56 -16.57 -24.59
C ARG A 189 2.83 -18.06 -24.45
N ARG A 190 2.01 -18.79 -23.66
CA ARG A 190 2.08 -20.25 -23.50
C ARG A 190 1.32 -21.02 -24.60
N GLY A 191 0.75 -20.35 -25.60
CA GLY A 191 -0.03 -20.98 -26.69
C GLY A 191 -1.46 -21.36 -26.29
N GLN A 192 -1.91 -21.03 -25.10
CA GLN A 192 -3.25 -21.36 -24.57
C GLN A 192 -4.26 -20.27 -24.97
N HIS A 193 -4.51 -20.12 -26.28
CA HIS A 193 -5.28 -19.00 -26.84
C HIS A 193 -6.75 -18.97 -26.38
N GLU A 194 -7.41 -20.13 -26.32
CA GLU A 194 -8.82 -20.18 -25.87
C GLU A 194 -8.99 -19.71 -24.42
N ALA A 195 -8.10 -20.18 -23.53
CA ALA A 195 -8.08 -19.74 -22.15
C ALA A 195 -7.78 -18.23 -22.04
N ALA A 196 -6.85 -17.71 -22.84
CA ALA A 196 -6.51 -16.29 -22.86
C ALA A 196 -7.72 -15.42 -23.23
N VAL A 197 -8.52 -15.83 -24.24
CA VAL A 197 -9.72 -15.10 -24.65
C VAL A 197 -10.74 -14.98 -23.50
N ALA A 198 -10.90 -16.00 -22.68
CA ALA A 198 -11.82 -15.97 -21.53
C ALA A 198 -11.38 -14.90 -20.51
N TYR A 199 -10.08 -14.80 -20.23
CA TYR A 199 -9.55 -13.78 -19.30
C TYR A 199 -9.58 -12.35 -19.89
N TYR A 200 -9.33 -12.16 -21.19
CA TYR A 200 -9.53 -10.86 -21.83
C TYR A 200 -10.99 -10.41 -21.76
N ARG A 201 -11.96 -11.31 -22.00
CA ARG A 201 -13.39 -10.99 -21.82
C ARG A 201 -13.72 -10.58 -20.41
N ARG A 202 -13.11 -11.24 -19.41
CA ARG A 202 -13.28 -10.87 -18.00
C ARG A 202 -12.72 -9.47 -17.71
N ALA A 203 -11.57 -9.12 -18.28
CA ALA A 203 -10.98 -7.79 -18.13
C ALA A 203 -11.88 -6.70 -18.75
N LEU A 204 -12.40 -6.95 -19.96
CA LEU A 204 -13.34 -6.04 -20.64
C LEU A 204 -14.69 -5.91 -19.90
N ALA A 205 -15.13 -6.92 -19.16
CA ALA A 205 -16.34 -6.83 -18.34
C ALA A 205 -16.15 -5.90 -17.11
N ILE A 206 -14.88 -5.69 -16.67
CA ILE A 206 -14.56 -4.80 -15.56
C ILE A 206 -14.40 -3.35 -16.08
N ALA A 207 -13.73 -3.18 -17.20
CA ALA A 207 -13.51 -1.88 -17.85
C ALA A 207 -13.61 -2.06 -19.37
N PRO A 208 -14.80 -1.77 -19.95
CA PRO A 208 -15.06 -1.86 -21.39
C PRO A 208 -14.32 -0.82 -22.21
#